data_6d0e610bfb4a7186c117e6ca8a5266e1
#
_entry.id   6d0e610bfb4a7186c117e6ca8a5266e1
#
_cell.length_a   1.000
_cell.length_b   1.000
_cell.length_c   1.000
_cell.angle_alpha   90.00
_cell.angle_beta   90.00
_cell.angle_gamma   90.00
#
_symmetry.space_group_name_H-M   'P 1'
#
loop_
_entity.id
_entity.type
_entity.pdbx_description
1 polymer ?
#
loop_
_entity_poly.entity_id
_entity_poly.type
_entity_poly.pdbx_seq_one_letter_code
_entity_poly.pdbx_strand_id
1 'polypeptide(L)'
;MKYLILSLVGLLASGCAAIVVASTAVVLTEEFQDNATTVTMEQDAELVWARAKSSLAHMSQDMIHTDDALKTATTEIEGAQVSVAVQNWNTGETRVRVMAKKYFVYDRDLANRVCDLIAKELHHEQKN
;
A
#
# COMPACT_ATOMS: atom_id res chain seq x y z
N MET A 1 -31.21 -40.99 2.65
CA MET A 1 -29.94 -41.55 2.30
C MET A 1 -29.26 -40.91 1.15
N LYS A 2 -30.01 -40.24 0.35
CA LYS A 2 -29.43 -39.58 -0.84
C LYS A 2 -29.08 -38.13 -0.58
N TYR A 3 -29.20 -37.70 0.64
CA TYR A 3 -29.12 -36.26 0.95
C TYR A 3 -27.86 -35.88 1.69
N LEU A 4 -26.99 -36.84 1.88
CA LEU A 4 -25.77 -36.62 2.65
C LEU A 4 -24.59 -36.16 1.82
N ILE A 5 -24.76 -36.08 0.54
CA ILE A 5 -23.63 -35.81 -0.36
C ILE A 5 -23.50 -34.32 -0.67
N LEU A 6 -24.48 -33.53 -0.29
CA LEU A 6 -24.52 -32.12 -0.68
C LEU A 6 -23.88 -31.16 0.31
N SER A 7 -23.40 -31.66 1.41
CA SER A 7 -22.87 -30.77 2.42
C SER A 7 -21.35 -30.62 2.38
N LEU A 8 -20.70 -31.21 1.41
CA LEU A 8 -19.24 -31.21 1.41
C LEU A 8 -18.61 -30.25 0.42
N VAL A 9 -19.39 -29.48 -0.28
CA VAL A 9 -18.86 -28.61 -1.32
C VAL A 9 -18.63 -27.18 -0.84
N GLY A 10 -19.01 -26.92 0.38
CA GLY A 10 -18.92 -25.54 0.88
C GLY A 10 -17.60 -25.11 1.49
N LEU A 11 -16.62 -25.98 1.55
CA LEU A 11 -15.45 -25.72 2.40
C LEU A 11 -14.15 -25.44 1.67
N LEU A 12 -14.19 -25.27 0.37
CA LEU A 12 -12.97 -24.99 -0.38
C LEU A 12 -12.80 -23.54 -0.73
N ALA A 13 -13.57 -22.68 -0.13
CA ALA A 13 -13.40 -21.27 -0.31
C ALA A 13 -12.52 -20.63 0.77
N SER A 14 -11.67 -21.40 1.39
CA SER A 14 -10.58 -20.79 2.12
C SER A 14 -9.57 -20.34 1.10
N GLY A 15 -10.02 -19.48 0.23
CA GLY A 15 -9.13 -18.74 -0.58
C GLY A 15 -8.18 -18.04 0.34
N CYS A 16 -6.96 -18.19 0.03
CA CYS A 16 -5.88 -17.42 0.53
C CYS A 16 -6.36 -16.11 1.03
N ALA A 17 -6.02 -15.82 2.22
CA ALA A 17 -6.21 -14.57 2.84
C ALA A 17 -6.24 -13.48 1.81
N ALA A 18 -7.33 -13.35 1.20
CA ALA A 18 -7.57 -12.19 0.44
C ALA A 18 -7.40 -11.12 1.45
N ILE A 19 -6.32 -10.53 1.34
CA ILE A 19 -6.05 -9.39 2.09
C ILE A 19 -7.11 -8.43 1.76
N VAL A 20 -7.93 -8.28 2.68
CA VAL A 20 -9.01 -7.41 2.49
C VAL A 20 -8.53 -6.01 2.60
N VAL A 21 -8.07 -5.55 1.49
CA VAL A 21 -8.06 -4.14 1.33
C VAL A 21 -9.36 -3.75 0.66
N ALA A 22 -10.41 -4.38 1.12
CA ALA A 22 -11.73 -4.17 0.57
C ALA A 22 -12.19 -2.72 0.66
N SER A 23 -11.56 -1.93 1.49
CA SER A 23 -11.87 -0.52 1.61
C SER A 23 -11.23 0.33 0.53
N THR A 24 -10.32 -0.23 -0.27
CA THR A 24 -9.63 0.53 -1.30
C THR A 24 -9.77 -0.17 -2.63
N ALA A 25 -10.85 0.15 -3.32
CA ALA A 25 -11.16 -0.44 -4.63
C ALA A 25 -10.06 -0.21 -5.68
N VAL A 26 -9.12 0.66 -5.38
CA VAL A 26 -8.03 1.00 -6.29
C VAL A 26 -6.80 0.10 -6.14
N VAL A 27 -6.73 -0.67 -5.06
CA VAL A 27 -5.57 -1.54 -4.82
C VAL A 27 -5.77 -2.86 -5.52
N LEU A 28 -4.88 -3.20 -6.44
CA LEU A 28 -4.91 -4.44 -7.20
C LEU A 28 -4.15 -5.55 -6.49
N THR A 29 -2.98 -5.23 -5.96
CA THR A 29 -2.16 -6.19 -5.22
C THR A 29 -1.41 -5.50 -4.10
N GLU A 30 -1.13 -6.24 -3.05
CA GLU A 30 -0.26 -5.83 -1.97
C GLU A 30 0.65 -7.00 -1.64
N GLU A 31 1.95 -6.75 -1.62
CA GLU A 31 2.94 -7.79 -1.29
C GLU A 31 4.08 -7.22 -0.48
N PHE A 32 4.72 -8.05 0.32
CA PHE A 32 5.91 -7.68 1.06
C PHE A 32 7.08 -8.52 0.54
N GLN A 33 8.03 -7.85 -0.10
CA GLN A 33 9.18 -8.49 -0.70
C GLN A 33 10.38 -7.54 -0.61
N ASP A 34 11.56 -8.10 -0.37
CA ASP A 34 12.81 -7.32 -0.25
C ASP A 34 12.71 -6.24 0.82
N ASN A 35 12.04 -6.57 1.95
CA ASN A 35 11.85 -5.69 3.10
C ASN A 35 11.04 -4.43 2.79
N ALA A 36 10.28 -4.46 1.72
CA ALA A 36 9.40 -3.36 1.34
C ALA A 36 7.99 -3.86 1.09
N THR A 37 7.01 -3.05 1.46
CA THR A 37 5.63 -3.29 1.09
C THR A 37 5.39 -2.63 -0.26
N THR A 38 4.92 -3.41 -1.21
CA THR A 38 4.62 -2.94 -2.56
C THR A 38 3.13 -3.07 -2.82
N VAL A 39 2.51 -1.99 -3.23
CA VAL A 39 1.08 -1.95 -3.56
C VAL A 39 0.94 -1.50 -5.01
N THR A 40 0.20 -2.26 -5.79
CA THR A 40 -0.13 -1.88 -7.17
C THR A 40 -1.55 -1.33 -7.18
N MET A 41 -1.72 -0.15 -7.73
CA MET A 41 -2.98 0.58 -7.73
C MET A 41 -3.42 0.91 -9.15
N GLU A 42 -4.72 0.89 -9.38
CA GLU A 42 -5.29 1.30 -10.65
C GLU A 42 -5.55 2.80 -10.63
N GLN A 43 -4.46 3.57 -10.66
CA GLN A 43 -4.48 5.02 -10.55
C GLN A 43 -3.32 5.63 -11.32
N ASP A 44 -3.46 6.90 -11.66
CA ASP A 44 -2.39 7.65 -12.30
C ASP A 44 -1.23 7.94 -11.34
N ALA A 45 0.00 7.80 -11.84
CA ALA A 45 1.20 7.97 -11.02
C ALA A 45 1.33 9.37 -10.42
N GLU A 46 0.94 10.41 -11.16
CA GLU A 46 1.00 11.78 -10.64
C GLU A 46 0.05 11.98 -9.46
N LEU A 47 -1.14 11.43 -9.56
CA LEU A 47 -2.12 11.49 -8.46
C LEU A 47 -1.63 10.71 -7.25
N VAL A 48 -1.12 9.50 -7.47
CA VAL A 48 -0.57 8.66 -6.40
C VAL A 48 0.59 9.36 -5.72
N TRP A 49 1.47 9.98 -6.50
CA TRP A 49 2.60 10.72 -5.96
C TRP A 49 2.16 11.88 -5.07
N ALA A 50 1.18 12.65 -5.53
CA ALA A 50 0.63 13.75 -4.74
C ALA A 50 0.05 13.26 -3.40
N ARG A 51 -0.68 12.14 -3.44
CA ARG A 51 -1.25 11.56 -2.22
C ARG A 51 -0.18 10.95 -1.32
N ALA A 52 0.86 10.37 -1.88
CA ALA A 52 1.97 9.84 -1.10
C ALA A 52 2.66 10.96 -0.30
N LYS A 53 2.92 12.09 -0.95
CA LYS A 53 3.51 13.24 -0.25
C LYS A 53 2.60 13.77 0.85
N SER A 54 1.31 13.87 0.59
CA SER A 54 0.33 14.31 1.56
C SER A 54 0.23 13.35 2.75
N SER A 55 0.21 12.05 2.48
CA SER A 55 0.13 11.04 3.53
C SER A 55 1.35 11.05 4.43
N LEU A 56 2.53 11.19 3.86
CA LEU A 56 3.75 11.30 4.65
C LEU A 56 3.74 12.56 5.51
N ALA A 57 3.23 13.67 4.99
CA ALA A 57 3.11 14.91 5.74
C ALA A 57 2.18 14.77 6.95
N HIS A 58 1.14 13.97 6.83
CA HIS A 58 0.23 13.70 7.95
C HIS A 58 0.84 12.79 9.02
N MET A 59 1.71 11.87 8.62
CA MET A 59 2.29 10.89 9.54
C MET A 59 3.58 11.36 10.17
N SER A 60 4.32 12.23 9.51
CA SER A 60 5.64 12.66 9.95
C SER A 60 5.60 14.04 10.56
N GLN A 61 6.35 14.25 11.63
CA GLN A 61 6.60 15.56 12.23
C GLN A 61 7.89 16.15 11.72
N ASP A 62 8.66 15.38 10.97
CA ASP A 62 9.94 15.80 10.44
C ASP A 62 9.85 16.25 9.00
N MET A 63 10.92 16.85 8.52
CA MET A 63 11.00 17.30 7.14
C MET A 63 10.95 16.10 6.19
N ILE A 64 10.21 16.24 5.12
CA ILE A 64 10.13 15.23 4.07
C ILE A 64 11.06 15.64 2.95
N HIS A 65 11.98 14.75 2.61
CA HIS A 65 12.89 14.95 1.49
C HIS A 65 12.28 14.29 0.25
N THR A 66 11.98 15.07 -0.77
CA THR A 66 11.33 14.57 -1.97
C THR A 66 12.16 14.79 -3.21
N ASP A 67 12.03 13.87 -4.15
CA ASP A 67 12.53 14.01 -5.51
C ASP A 67 11.35 13.81 -6.46
N ASP A 68 10.82 14.91 -6.99
CA ASP A 68 9.63 14.85 -7.83
C ASP A 68 9.91 14.20 -9.19
N ALA A 69 11.13 14.29 -9.69
CA ALA A 69 11.50 13.65 -10.95
C ALA A 69 11.48 12.13 -10.83
N LEU A 70 12.01 11.60 -9.74
CA LEU A 70 12.05 10.16 -9.47
C LEU A 70 10.81 9.66 -8.71
N LYS A 71 10.00 10.58 -8.20
CA LYS A 71 8.85 10.28 -7.34
C LYS A 71 9.25 9.42 -6.15
N THR A 72 10.27 9.88 -5.44
CA THR A 72 10.72 9.25 -4.20
C THR A 72 10.68 10.25 -3.06
N ALA A 73 10.38 9.75 -1.87
CA ALA A 73 10.34 10.56 -0.66
C ALA A 73 10.91 9.78 0.51
N THR A 74 11.62 10.49 1.38
CA THR A 74 12.14 9.92 2.63
C THR A 74 11.80 10.86 3.78
N THR A 75 11.44 10.27 4.91
CA THR A 75 11.19 11.01 6.13
C THR A 75 11.37 10.08 7.33
N GLU A 76 11.23 10.61 8.53
CA GLU A 76 11.25 9.83 9.75
C GLU A 76 9.85 9.80 10.37
N ILE A 77 9.37 8.60 10.68
CA ILE A 77 8.06 8.39 11.31
C ILE A 77 8.27 7.43 12.48
N GLU A 78 7.89 7.87 13.68
CA GLU A 78 8.01 7.05 14.89
C GLU A 78 9.44 6.52 15.11
N GLY A 79 10.43 7.32 14.75
CA GLY A 79 11.84 6.94 14.90
C GLY A 79 12.37 6.02 13.80
N ALA A 80 11.55 5.66 12.83
CA ALA A 80 11.96 4.83 11.69
C ALA A 80 12.16 5.69 10.45
N GLN A 81 13.17 5.36 9.68
CA GLN A 81 13.38 5.97 8.38
C GLN A 81 12.43 5.33 7.38
N VAL A 82 11.57 6.12 6.78
CA VAL A 82 10.58 5.67 5.82
C VAL A 82 10.93 6.20 4.44
N SER A 83 10.94 5.30 3.47
CA SER A 83 11.18 5.63 2.06
C SER A 83 9.98 5.19 1.24
N VAL A 84 9.51 6.07 0.38
CA VAL A 84 8.38 5.79 -0.52
C VAL A 84 8.84 6.06 -1.94
N ALA A 85 8.55 5.12 -2.83
CA ALA A 85 8.81 5.29 -4.25
C ALA A 85 7.52 4.99 -5.02
N VAL A 86 7.18 5.87 -5.94
CA VAL A 86 6.01 5.74 -6.79
C VAL A 86 6.49 5.51 -8.23
N GLN A 87 6.03 4.42 -8.83
CA GLN A 87 6.46 4.02 -10.17
C GLN A 87 5.25 3.82 -11.06
N ASN A 88 5.34 4.32 -12.27
CA ASN A 88 4.37 4.00 -13.30
C ASN A 88 4.66 2.58 -13.79
N TRP A 89 3.79 1.63 -13.46
CA TRP A 89 4.04 0.21 -13.70
C TRP A 89 3.52 -0.26 -15.05
N ASN A 90 2.27 0.05 -15.33
CA ASN A 90 1.61 -0.26 -16.60
C ASN A 90 0.68 0.89 -16.95
N THR A 91 0.08 0.84 -18.13
CA THR A 91 -0.94 1.82 -18.51
C THR A 91 -2.08 1.82 -17.49
N GLY A 92 -2.27 2.94 -16.80
CA GLY A 92 -3.30 3.07 -15.79
C GLY A 92 -3.00 2.40 -14.46
N GLU A 93 -1.81 1.80 -14.30
CA GLU A 93 -1.41 1.15 -13.06
C GLU A 93 -0.16 1.78 -12.49
N THR A 94 -0.17 2.01 -11.19
CA THR A 94 0.94 2.61 -10.44
C THR A 94 1.34 1.69 -9.30
N ARG A 95 2.63 1.55 -9.12
CA ARG A 95 3.20 0.76 -8.04
C ARG A 95 3.81 1.70 -6.99
N VAL A 96 3.41 1.50 -5.73
CA VAL A 96 3.97 2.21 -4.59
C VAL A 96 4.78 1.23 -3.77
N ARG A 97 6.02 1.57 -3.52
CA ARG A 97 6.91 0.76 -2.69
C ARG A 97 7.27 1.54 -1.45
N VAL A 98 7.01 0.98 -0.27
CA VAL A 98 7.30 1.61 1.01
C VAL A 98 8.22 0.71 1.82
N MET A 99 9.28 1.30 2.33
CA MET A 99 10.23 0.64 3.21
C MET A 99 10.34 1.47 4.48
N ALA A 100 10.24 0.81 5.63
CA ALA A 100 10.45 1.45 6.93
C ALA A 100 11.54 0.68 7.67
N LYS A 101 12.55 1.41 8.17
CA LYS A 101 13.68 0.81 8.84
C LYS A 101 13.99 1.58 10.11
N LYS A 102 13.96 0.90 11.25
CA LYS A 102 14.34 1.45 12.54
C LYS A 102 15.58 0.74 13.04
N TYR A 103 16.66 1.50 13.24
CA TYR A 103 17.99 0.95 13.51
C TYR A 103 18.42 0.03 12.37
N PHE A 104 18.50 -1.28 12.60
CA PHE A 104 18.86 -2.25 11.57
C PHE A 104 17.71 -3.23 11.26
N VAL A 105 16.51 -2.90 11.72
CA VAL A 105 15.35 -3.77 11.58
C VAL A 105 14.30 -3.10 10.72
N TYR A 106 13.75 -3.85 9.77
CA TYR A 106 12.68 -3.36 8.91
C TYR A 106 11.33 -3.47 9.63
N ASP A 107 10.59 -2.38 9.63
CA ASP A 107 9.29 -2.29 10.28
C ASP A 107 8.19 -2.45 9.22
N ARG A 108 7.77 -3.69 9.04
CA ARG A 108 6.73 -4.04 8.07
C ARG A 108 5.39 -3.39 8.42
N ASP A 109 5.05 -3.37 9.70
CA ASP A 109 3.77 -2.81 10.15
C ASP A 109 3.67 -1.32 9.81
N LEU A 110 4.74 -0.59 10.02
CA LEU A 110 4.78 0.83 9.67
C LEU A 110 4.69 1.02 8.16
N ALA A 111 5.43 0.23 7.37
CA ALA A 111 5.36 0.29 5.91
C ALA A 111 3.93 0.03 5.43
N ASN A 112 3.25 -0.95 6.01
CA ASN A 112 1.87 -1.26 5.67
C ASN A 112 0.93 -0.11 6.02
N ARG A 113 1.12 0.53 7.18
CA ARG A 113 0.30 1.67 7.57
C ARG A 113 0.45 2.85 6.62
N VAL A 114 1.66 3.09 6.15
CA VAL A 114 1.91 4.14 5.16
C VAL A 114 1.18 3.84 3.85
N CYS A 115 1.31 2.62 3.34
CA CYS A 115 0.60 2.18 2.14
C CYS A 115 -0.91 2.31 2.30
N ASP A 116 -1.43 1.88 3.44
CA ASP A 116 -2.86 1.92 3.72
C ASP A 116 -3.38 3.36 3.74
N LEU A 117 -2.62 4.28 4.32
CA LEU A 117 -3.03 5.68 4.34
C LEU A 117 -3.05 6.28 2.94
N ILE A 118 -2.04 6.00 2.13
CA ILE A 118 -2.00 6.47 0.75
C ILE A 118 -3.22 5.96 -0.02
N ALA A 119 -3.50 4.67 0.09
CA ALA A 119 -4.64 4.06 -0.57
C ALA A 119 -5.97 4.64 -0.08
N LYS A 120 -6.06 4.88 1.22
CA LYS A 120 -7.27 5.45 1.82
C LYS A 120 -7.53 6.88 1.33
N GLU A 121 -6.49 7.70 1.24
CA GLU A 121 -6.64 9.06 0.74
C GLU A 121 -7.07 9.07 -0.73
N LEU A 122 -6.54 8.16 -1.54
CA LEU A 122 -6.95 8.01 -2.92
C LEU A 122 -8.41 7.60 -3.05
N HIS A 123 -8.85 6.68 -2.19
CA HIS A 123 -10.23 6.21 -2.17
C HIS A 123 -11.20 7.33 -1.83
N HIS A 124 -10.86 8.16 -0.85
CA HIS A 124 -11.68 9.31 -0.48
C HIS A 124 -11.81 10.31 -1.61
N GLU A 125 -10.74 10.53 -2.35
CA GLU A 125 -10.76 11.46 -3.46
C GLU A 125 -11.65 10.98 -4.59
N GLN A 126 -11.72 9.68 -4.83
CA GLN A 126 -12.58 9.12 -5.86
C GLN A 126 -14.07 9.26 -5.56
N LYS A 127 -14.45 9.34 -4.30
CA LYS A 127 -15.85 9.50 -3.89
C LYS A 127 -16.37 10.93 -4.04
N ASN A 128 -15.48 11.87 -4.17
CA ASN A 128 -15.81 13.27 -4.35
C ASN A 128 -15.64 13.66 -5.81
#